data_8da8aeac29b44da6fa502e4be8632221
#
_entry.id   8da8aeac29b44da6fa502e4be8632221
#
_cell.length_a   1.000
_cell.length_b   1.000
_cell.length_c   1.000
_cell.angle_alpha   90.00
_cell.angle_beta   90.00
_cell.angle_gamma   90.00
#
_symmetry.space_group_name_H-M   'P 1'
#
loop_
_entity.id
_entity.type
_entity.pdbx_description
1 polymer ?
#
loop_
_entity_poly.entity_id
_entity_poly.type
_entity_poly.pdbx_seq_one_letter_code
_entity_poly.pdbx_strand_id
1 'polypeptide(L)'
;MSKIESALDKAVATIPRLKNWLMAPLCALWKKASPYLSKFKKLDYATVKAFTLKYKWRILLVLVLLYGGSKAYDHFNPPPEKKGGVITITSIVVDKKVVPLIIEATGTIVSNSIVDIRPMVTNTVAKIHIKDGEEVKEGQLLFTLDDRNDKANYERLKALADDAQNQYLRAKELVAKNFISKAGLETSLANAKSAQAAARSAEVQLSFDSIRSPINGRAGIVNVFPGSLVQASNVVTTATSSTATSSVGSMVTITQLNPINVQFVIPEKDIPILLENQLDGEPLTVKVTVGDSGKRTYQGKVLVIDNQVDPSIAAVRVKAQIPNDAMTLLPGQFARVSLVASDLKDALVVPSQAIVINPRGRLVYTVDKDGKAVSKPVNVVYEYQGNSVITGIDSGDRVVVEGKQNLRPGTRTREAKPAPSANAAPGAAPAAAATPSAAVPAASPAAAMAPETPSAPAKK
;
A
#
# COMPACT_ATOMS: atom_id res chain seq x y z
N MET A 1 20.42 30.59 -65.98
CA MET A 1 20.41 29.24 -65.33
C MET A 1 20.10 29.25 -63.86
N SER A 2 20.51 30.24 -63.06
CA SER A 2 20.27 30.31 -61.62
C SER A 2 18.79 30.42 -61.16
N LYS A 3 17.92 30.99 -61.99
CA LYS A 3 16.47 31.13 -61.68
C LYS A 3 15.64 29.87 -61.90
N ILE A 4 16.12 28.93 -62.69
CA ILE A 4 15.43 27.65 -62.92
C ILE A 4 15.80 26.62 -61.86
N GLU A 5 17.05 26.63 -61.35
CA GLU A 5 17.46 25.78 -60.22
C GLU A 5 16.76 26.15 -58.94
N SER A 6 16.55 27.47 -58.67
CA SER A 6 15.84 27.88 -57.44
C SER A 6 14.33 27.58 -57.46
N ALA A 7 13.72 27.46 -58.65
CA ALA A 7 12.33 27.07 -58.80
C ALA A 7 12.10 25.56 -58.69
N LEU A 8 13.08 24.77 -59.12
CA LEU A 8 13.05 23.31 -59.00
C LEU A 8 13.30 22.87 -57.53
N ASP A 9 14.22 23.52 -56.83
CA ASP A 9 14.47 23.25 -55.43
C ASP A 9 13.27 23.58 -54.52
N LYS A 10 12.50 24.65 -54.84
CA LYS A 10 11.25 24.97 -54.12
C LYS A 10 10.11 23.97 -54.39
N ALA A 11 10.06 23.37 -55.59
CA ALA A 11 9.02 22.39 -55.94
C ALA A 11 9.30 20.98 -55.36
N VAL A 12 10.59 20.63 -55.15
CA VAL A 12 11.02 19.34 -54.57
C VAL A 12 10.93 19.27 -53.06
N ALA A 13 10.91 20.45 -52.40
CA ALA A 13 10.80 20.50 -50.93
C ALA A 13 9.43 20.11 -50.38
N THR A 14 8.40 20.04 -51.22
CA THR A 14 7.02 19.80 -50.78
C THR A 14 6.59 18.33 -50.73
N ILE A 15 7.36 17.38 -51.28
CA ILE A 15 6.97 15.94 -51.31
C ILE A 15 8.18 15.02 -51.04
N PRO A 16 8.44 14.61 -49.79
CA PRO A 16 9.64 13.86 -49.45
C PRO A 16 9.72 12.42 -50.01
N ARG A 17 8.66 11.86 -50.56
CA ARG A 17 8.65 10.49 -51.15
C ARG A 17 9.03 10.39 -52.61
N LEU A 18 9.09 11.51 -53.37
CA LEU A 18 9.47 11.52 -54.78
C LEU A 18 11.00 11.60 -55.01
N LYS A 19 11.77 12.01 -54.01
CA LYS A 19 13.21 12.26 -54.11
C LYS A 19 14.03 11.00 -54.39
N ASN A 20 13.63 9.87 -53.83
CA ASN A 20 14.42 8.62 -53.98
C ASN A 20 14.05 7.76 -55.19
N TRP A 21 12.88 7.99 -55.79
CA TRP A 21 12.38 7.14 -56.91
C TRP A 21 12.65 7.75 -58.30
N LEU A 22 12.65 9.08 -58.39
CA LEU A 22 12.87 9.80 -59.66
C LEU A 22 14.31 10.28 -59.88
N MET A 23 15.04 10.59 -58.81
CA MET A 23 16.37 11.19 -58.92
C MET A 23 17.47 10.18 -59.19
N ALA A 24 17.37 8.92 -58.75
CA ALA A 24 18.41 7.91 -58.99
C ALA A 24 18.54 7.53 -60.48
N PRO A 25 17.46 7.27 -61.25
CA PRO A 25 17.55 6.97 -62.68
C PRO A 25 17.85 8.23 -63.51
N LEU A 26 17.38 9.41 -63.10
CA LEU A 26 17.65 10.67 -63.80
C LEU A 26 19.12 11.12 -63.64
N CYS A 27 19.75 10.94 -62.47
CA CYS A 27 21.18 11.18 -62.29
C CYS A 27 22.05 10.21 -63.10
N ALA A 28 21.65 8.94 -63.23
CA ALA A 28 22.36 7.96 -64.03
C ALA A 28 22.25 8.26 -65.54
N LEU A 29 21.08 8.70 -66.02
CA LEU A 29 20.86 9.15 -67.38
C LEU A 29 21.59 10.47 -67.66
N TRP A 30 21.65 11.40 -66.72
CA TRP A 30 22.38 12.65 -66.95
C TRP A 30 23.89 12.45 -66.96
N LYS A 31 24.45 11.60 -66.13
CA LYS A 31 25.90 11.24 -66.21
C LYS A 31 26.27 10.58 -67.55
N LYS A 32 25.37 9.79 -68.17
CA LYS A 32 25.60 9.22 -69.51
C LYS A 32 25.35 10.22 -70.67
N ALA A 33 24.51 11.21 -70.49
CA ALA A 33 24.17 12.24 -71.49
C ALA A 33 25.09 13.47 -71.46
N SER A 34 25.82 13.70 -70.38
CA SER A 34 26.71 14.81 -70.18
C SER A 34 27.73 15.07 -71.29
N PRO A 35 28.40 14.04 -71.90
CA PRO A 35 29.34 14.29 -73.00
C PRO A 35 28.67 14.69 -74.32
N TYR A 36 27.38 14.39 -74.50
CA TYR A 36 26.63 14.76 -75.72
C TYR A 36 26.00 16.16 -75.63
N LEU A 37 25.69 16.63 -74.45
CA LEU A 37 25.10 17.94 -74.22
C LEU A 37 26.09 19.12 -74.40
N SER A 38 27.37 18.88 -74.37
CA SER A 38 28.39 19.89 -74.62
C SER A 38 28.43 20.34 -76.08
N LYS A 39 27.91 19.53 -77.02
CA LYS A 39 27.80 19.87 -78.44
C LYS A 39 26.58 20.69 -78.80
N PHE A 40 25.60 20.89 -77.90
CA PHE A 40 24.34 21.61 -78.10
C PHE A 40 24.34 23.06 -77.60
N LYS A 41 25.49 23.60 -77.28
CA LYS A 41 25.62 24.96 -76.68
C LYS A 41 25.34 26.12 -77.63
N LYS A 42 24.91 25.88 -78.86
CA LYS A 42 24.60 26.90 -79.89
C LYS A 42 23.21 26.73 -80.54
N LEU A 43 22.21 26.24 -79.82
CA LEU A 43 20.83 26.26 -80.33
C LEU A 43 20.08 27.43 -79.71
N ASP A 44 19.67 28.34 -80.60
CA ASP A 44 18.87 29.50 -80.25
C ASP A 44 17.49 29.10 -79.72
N TYR A 45 17.01 29.74 -78.68
CA TYR A 45 15.73 29.47 -77.99
C TYR A 45 14.53 29.51 -78.99
N ALA A 46 14.64 30.28 -80.07
CA ALA A 46 13.63 30.38 -81.08
C ALA A 46 13.44 29.06 -81.87
N THR A 47 14.52 28.34 -82.16
CA THR A 47 14.46 27.05 -82.91
C THR A 47 13.91 25.91 -82.13
N VAL A 48 14.17 25.90 -80.77
CA VAL A 48 13.60 24.90 -79.84
C VAL A 48 12.09 25.12 -79.70
N LYS A 49 11.65 26.34 -79.63
CA LYS A 49 10.24 26.72 -79.52
C LYS A 49 9.44 26.33 -80.80
N ALA A 50 10.04 26.53 -81.95
CA ALA A 50 9.43 26.11 -83.27
C ALA A 50 9.35 24.60 -83.40
N PHE A 51 10.35 23.84 -82.94
CA PHE A 51 10.36 22.39 -82.95
C PHE A 51 9.32 21.79 -81.99
N THR A 52 9.18 22.31 -80.79
CA THR A 52 8.18 21.83 -79.82
C THR A 52 6.75 22.15 -80.25
N LEU A 53 6.52 23.26 -80.98
CA LEU A 53 5.20 23.62 -81.49
C LEU A 53 4.80 22.71 -82.62
N LYS A 54 5.76 22.34 -83.53
CA LYS A 54 5.50 21.50 -84.67
C LYS A 54 5.30 20.00 -84.34
N TYR A 55 5.88 19.54 -83.26
CA TYR A 55 5.80 18.15 -82.77
C TYR A 55 5.01 17.95 -81.49
N LYS A 56 4.33 18.95 -80.97
CA LYS A 56 3.56 18.88 -79.75
C LYS A 56 2.60 17.70 -79.64
N TRP A 57 1.92 17.40 -80.75
CA TRP A 57 1.00 16.28 -80.86
C TRP A 57 1.70 14.90 -80.82
N ARG A 58 2.89 14.79 -81.35
CA ARG A 58 3.68 13.55 -81.30
C ARG A 58 4.29 13.33 -79.91
N ILE A 59 4.74 14.39 -79.25
CA ILE A 59 5.24 14.31 -77.92
C ILE A 59 4.11 13.93 -76.92
N LEU A 60 2.91 14.53 -77.12
CA LEU A 60 1.74 14.19 -76.34
C LEU A 60 1.30 12.76 -76.52
N LEU A 61 1.36 12.25 -77.79
CA LEU A 61 1.01 10.88 -78.13
C LEU A 61 2.01 9.86 -77.48
N VAL A 62 3.29 10.18 -77.44
CA VAL A 62 4.31 9.36 -76.74
C VAL A 62 4.10 9.35 -75.26
N LEU A 63 3.75 10.49 -74.66
CA LEU A 63 3.44 10.59 -73.22
C LEU A 63 2.19 9.79 -72.86
N VAL A 64 1.13 9.86 -73.65
CA VAL A 64 -0.09 9.08 -73.51
C VAL A 64 0.18 7.58 -73.64
N LEU A 65 1.00 7.18 -74.60
CA LEU A 65 1.42 5.75 -74.75
C LEU A 65 2.27 5.27 -73.58
N LEU A 66 3.21 6.08 -73.08
CA LEU A 66 4.00 5.73 -71.90
C LEU A 66 3.12 5.64 -70.65
N TYR A 67 2.17 6.58 -70.45
CA TYR A 67 1.24 6.54 -69.34
C TYR A 67 0.26 5.36 -69.43
N GLY A 68 -0.29 5.12 -70.65
CA GLY A 68 -1.16 3.97 -70.89
C GLY A 68 -0.42 2.64 -70.76
N GLY A 69 0.84 2.58 -71.24
CA GLY A 69 1.71 1.40 -71.09
C GLY A 69 2.06 1.11 -69.61
N SER A 70 2.32 2.15 -68.81
CA SER A 70 2.57 1.95 -67.37
C SER A 70 1.33 1.47 -66.60
N LYS A 71 0.15 1.98 -66.98
CA LYS A 71 -1.13 1.54 -66.39
C LYS A 71 -1.49 0.12 -66.84
N ALA A 72 -1.25 -0.22 -68.11
CA ALA A 72 -1.44 -1.58 -68.58
C ALA A 72 -0.45 -2.58 -67.94
N TYR A 73 0.82 -2.16 -67.74
CA TYR A 73 1.81 -2.98 -67.04
C TYR A 73 1.42 -3.26 -65.58
N ASP A 74 0.94 -2.25 -64.83
CA ASP A 74 0.45 -2.41 -63.46
C ASP A 74 -0.83 -3.28 -63.42
N HIS A 75 -1.65 -3.26 -64.46
CA HIS A 75 -2.87 -4.09 -64.52
C HIS A 75 -2.58 -5.57 -64.86
N PHE A 76 -1.58 -5.82 -65.71
CA PHE A 76 -1.17 -7.21 -66.08
C PHE A 76 -0.18 -7.84 -65.09
N ASN A 77 0.56 -7.03 -64.32
CA ASN A 77 1.44 -7.47 -63.24
C ASN A 77 1.01 -6.85 -61.92
N PRO A 78 -0.06 -7.34 -61.30
CA PRO A 78 -0.39 -6.88 -59.96
C PRO A 78 0.81 -7.14 -59.04
N PRO A 79 1.18 -6.17 -58.17
CA PRO A 79 2.29 -6.35 -57.26
C PRO A 79 2.05 -7.64 -56.44
N PRO A 80 3.08 -8.50 -56.27
CA PRO A 80 2.91 -9.76 -55.56
C PRO A 80 2.29 -9.48 -54.21
N GLU A 81 1.11 -10.05 -53.93
CA GLU A 81 0.55 -10.08 -52.59
C GLU A 81 1.66 -10.56 -51.66
N LYS A 82 2.11 -9.71 -50.74
CA LYS A 82 3.05 -10.10 -49.68
C LYS A 82 2.37 -11.23 -48.91
N LYS A 83 2.65 -12.48 -49.27
CA LYS A 83 2.26 -13.66 -48.50
C LYS A 83 2.82 -13.39 -47.10
N GLY A 84 1.93 -12.99 -46.18
CA GLY A 84 2.30 -12.72 -44.80
C GLY A 84 3.03 -13.94 -44.28
N GLY A 85 4.30 -13.75 -43.88
CA GLY A 85 5.08 -14.84 -43.29
C GLY A 85 4.30 -15.41 -42.10
N VAL A 86 4.34 -16.72 -41.93
CA VAL A 86 3.77 -17.39 -40.77
C VAL A 86 4.60 -16.97 -39.57
N ILE A 87 3.97 -16.26 -38.62
CA ILE A 87 4.64 -15.78 -37.42
C ILE A 87 4.49 -16.83 -36.33
N THR A 88 5.61 -17.22 -35.73
CA THR A 88 5.60 -18.12 -34.58
C THR A 88 5.18 -17.36 -33.35
N ILE A 89 4.20 -17.86 -32.63
CA ILE A 89 3.60 -17.26 -31.45
C ILE A 89 3.54 -18.27 -30.29
N THR A 90 3.53 -17.77 -29.08
CA THR A 90 3.13 -18.53 -27.87
C THR A 90 1.74 -18.09 -27.49
N SER A 91 0.78 -19.02 -27.44
CA SER A 91 -0.60 -18.73 -27.01
C SER A 91 -0.94 -19.47 -25.72
N ILE A 92 -1.87 -18.92 -24.97
CA ILE A 92 -2.49 -19.55 -23.81
C ILE A 92 -4.00 -19.58 -24.01
N VAL A 93 -4.64 -20.60 -23.47
CA VAL A 93 -6.10 -20.68 -23.40
C VAL A 93 -6.55 -19.89 -22.18
N VAL A 94 -7.54 -19.04 -22.34
CA VAL A 94 -8.10 -18.24 -21.27
C VAL A 94 -9.15 -19.05 -20.53
N ASP A 95 -8.87 -19.32 -19.26
CA ASP A 95 -9.79 -20.01 -18.37
C ASP A 95 -10.38 -19.04 -17.35
N LYS A 96 -11.59 -19.35 -16.90
CA LYS A 96 -12.21 -18.65 -15.78
C LYS A 96 -11.56 -19.09 -14.48
N LYS A 97 -11.11 -18.11 -13.67
CA LYS A 97 -10.51 -18.35 -12.36
C LYS A 97 -11.11 -17.42 -11.32
N VAL A 98 -11.11 -17.88 -10.08
CA VAL A 98 -11.42 -17.01 -8.94
C VAL A 98 -10.15 -16.23 -8.61
N VAL A 99 -10.25 -14.90 -8.62
CA VAL A 99 -9.11 -14.01 -8.33
C VAL A 99 -9.48 -13.14 -7.14
N PRO A 100 -8.70 -13.16 -6.04
CA PRO A 100 -8.96 -12.27 -4.92
C PRO A 100 -8.66 -10.84 -5.32
N LEU A 101 -9.61 -9.95 -5.08
CA LEU A 101 -9.42 -8.51 -5.23
C LEU A 101 -8.71 -8.00 -3.98
N ILE A 102 -7.42 -7.68 -4.11
CA ILE A 102 -6.59 -7.21 -3.02
C ILE A 102 -6.42 -5.71 -3.14
N ILE A 103 -6.78 -4.99 -2.09
CA ILE A 103 -6.51 -3.56 -1.94
C ILE A 103 -5.24 -3.41 -1.10
N GLU A 104 -4.21 -2.82 -1.66
CA GLU A 104 -2.97 -2.52 -0.95
C GLU A 104 -3.02 -1.12 -0.35
N ALA A 105 -2.68 -1.01 0.92
CA ALA A 105 -2.63 0.25 1.65
C ALA A 105 -1.42 0.29 2.58
N THR A 106 -0.98 1.50 2.90
CA THR A 106 -0.01 1.71 3.97
C THR A 106 -0.75 2.11 5.24
N GLY A 107 -0.40 1.49 6.34
CA GLY A 107 -1.01 1.74 7.64
C GLY A 107 0.01 1.92 8.74
N THR A 108 -0.49 2.26 9.92
CA THR A 108 0.28 2.37 11.14
C THR A 108 -0.32 1.45 12.19
N ILE A 109 0.53 0.75 12.92
CA ILE A 109 0.11 -0.05 14.06
C ILE A 109 -0.30 0.90 15.18
N VAL A 110 -1.48 0.68 15.75
CA VAL A 110 -2.02 1.45 16.86
C VAL A 110 -2.48 0.49 17.97
N SER A 111 -2.32 0.89 19.21
CA SER A 111 -2.86 0.09 20.31
C SER A 111 -4.39 0.15 20.32
N ASN A 112 -5.00 -0.86 20.91
CA ASN A 112 -6.44 -0.86 21.11
C ASN A 112 -6.85 0.19 22.17
N SER A 113 -6.05 0.31 23.24
CA SER A 113 -6.25 1.29 24.31
C SER A 113 -4.89 1.77 24.84
N ILE A 114 -4.80 3.07 25.11
CA ILE A 114 -3.68 3.72 25.79
C ILE A 114 -4.27 4.54 26.92
N VAL A 115 -3.74 4.35 28.12
CA VAL A 115 -4.18 5.10 29.29
C VAL A 115 -2.96 5.68 30.00
N ASP A 116 -2.98 7.00 30.15
CA ASP A 116 -2.03 7.72 31.00
C ASP A 116 -2.52 7.71 32.45
N ILE A 117 -1.78 7.04 33.31
CA ILE A 117 -2.07 6.98 34.74
C ILE A 117 -1.64 8.28 35.41
N ARG A 118 -2.60 8.95 35.99
CA ARG A 118 -2.42 10.22 36.69
C ARG A 118 -2.99 10.14 38.09
N PRO A 119 -2.40 10.82 39.08
CA PRO A 119 -2.98 10.88 40.42
C PRO A 119 -4.26 11.72 40.42
N MET A 120 -5.26 11.29 41.18
CA MET A 120 -6.50 12.06 41.40
C MET A 120 -6.39 13.05 42.56
N VAL A 121 -5.38 12.83 43.41
CA VAL A 121 -5.09 13.67 44.60
C VAL A 121 -3.63 14.11 44.56
N THR A 122 -3.35 15.26 45.17
CA THR A 122 -1.98 15.74 45.36
C THR A 122 -1.40 15.10 46.61
N ASN A 123 -0.40 14.21 46.42
CA ASN A 123 0.19 13.50 47.54
C ASN A 123 1.61 13.01 47.20
N THR A 124 2.35 12.49 48.18
CA THR A 124 3.70 11.93 47.96
C THR A 124 3.61 10.44 47.63
N VAL A 125 4.42 9.97 46.68
CA VAL A 125 4.52 8.55 46.32
C VAL A 125 5.22 7.80 47.46
N ALA A 126 4.51 6.90 48.14
CA ALA A 126 5.07 6.06 49.16
C ALA A 126 5.76 4.82 48.61
N LYS A 127 5.11 4.10 47.67
CA LYS A 127 5.64 2.87 47.07
C LYS A 127 5.24 2.74 45.63
N ILE A 128 6.12 2.12 44.82
CA ILE A 128 5.90 1.73 43.46
C ILE A 128 5.88 0.19 43.40
N HIS A 129 4.83 -0.38 42.83
CA HIS A 129 4.59 -1.83 42.81
C HIS A 129 4.87 -2.46 41.45
N ILE A 130 5.26 -1.67 40.47
CA ILE A 130 5.54 -2.12 39.08
C ILE A 130 6.94 -1.70 38.67
N LYS A 131 7.47 -2.39 37.65
CA LYS A 131 8.73 -2.06 36.98
C LYS A 131 8.46 -1.53 35.57
N ASP A 132 9.45 -0.84 35.01
CA ASP A 132 9.41 -0.39 33.62
C ASP A 132 9.21 -1.60 32.67
N GLY A 133 8.24 -1.47 31.76
CA GLY A 133 7.96 -2.48 30.77
C GLY A 133 7.25 -3.76 31.28
N GLU A 134 6.79 -3.77 32.53
CA GLU A 134 6.07 -4.89 33.14
C GLU A 134 4.65 -5.03 32.59
N GLU A 135 4.18 -6.26 32.45
CA GLU A 135 2.78 -6.54 32.13
C GLU A 135 1.89 -6.36 33.36
N VAL A 136 0.83 -5.60 33.20
CA VAL A 136 -0.12 -5.28 34.27
C VAL A 136 -1.53 -5.73 33.89
N LYS A 137 -2.27 -6.19 34.90
CA LYS A 137 -3.67 -6.58 34.75
C LYS A 137 -4.60 -5.46 35.23
N GLU A 138 -5.80 -5.44 34.71
CA GLU A 138 -6.86 -4.56 35.20
C GLU A 138 -7.08 -4.75 36.71
N GLY A 139 -7.18 -3.65 37.47
CA GLY A 139 -7.29 -3.67 38.93
C GLY A 139 -5.97 -3.86 39.69
N GLN A 140 -4.86 -4.18 38.99
CA GLN A 140 -3.55 -4.34 39.66
C GLN A 140 -3.08 -3.03 40.27
N LEU A 141 -2.59 -3.10 41.52
CA LEU A 141 -2.03 -1.94 42.25
C LEU A 141 -0.70 -1.52 41.61
N LEU A 142 -0.60 -0.28 41.20
CA LEU A 142 0.57 0.29 40.53
C LEU A 142 1.40 1.16 41.48
N PHE A 143 0.73 2.09 42.17
CA PHE A 143 1.34 3.04 43.08
C PHE A 143 0.53 3.14 44.34
N THR A 144 1.22 3.35 45.44
CA THR A 144 0.60 3.74 46.72
C THR A 144 1.15 5.10 47.10
N LEU A 145 0.26 6.05 47.36
CA LEU A 145 0.59 7.36 47.88
C LEU A 145 0.64 7.31 49.43
N ASP A 146 1.02 8.39 50.07
CA ASP A 146 1.07 8.49 51.55
C ASP A 146 -0.35 8.64 52.13
N ASP A 147 -0.98 7.53 52.47
CA ASP A 147 -2.36 7.42 52.91
C ASP A 147 -2.61 7.76 54.38
N ARG A 148 -1.56 8.09 55.15
CA ARG A 148 -1.66 8.23 56.61
C ARG A 148 -2.72 9.22 57.06
N ASN A 149 -2.81 10.38 56.42
CA ASN A 149 -3.78 11.43 56.78
C ASN A 149 -5.21 11.03 56.37
N ASP A 150 -5.39 10.52 55.14
CA ASP A 150 -6.71 10.15 54.62
C ASP A 150 -7.26 8.91 55.35
N LYS A 151 -6.39 7.98 55.72
CA LYS A 151 -6.74 6.83 56.54
C LYS A 151 -7.19 7.23 57.92
N ALA A 152 -6.44 8.12 58.62
CA ALA A 152 -6.84 8.61 59.93
C ALA A 152 -8.17 9.39 59.88
N ASN A 153 -8.40 10.20 58.84
CA ASN A 153 -9.66 10.89 58.63
C ASN A 153 -10.83 9.94 58.38
N TYR A 154 -10.61 8.91 57.52
CA TYR A 154 -11.61 7.87 57.28
C TYR A 154 -11.99 7.13 58.58
N GLU A 155 -10.99 6.68 59.36
CA GLU A 155 -11.22 5.98 60.61
C GLU A 155 -12.01 6.83 61.60
N ARG A 156 -11.72 8.15 61.71
CA ARG A 156 -12.47 9.10 62.52
C ARG A 156 -13.94 9.23 62.09
N LEU A 157 -14.19 9.43 60.79
CA LEU A 157 -15.53 9.59 60.25
C LEU A 157 -16.34 8.28 60.29
N LYS A 158 -15.68 7.14 60.13
CA LYS A 158 -16.28 5.83 60.31
C LYS A 158 -16.76 5.61 61.73
N ALA A 159 -15.95 5.95 62.73
CA ALA A 159 -16.34 5.85 64.14
C ALA A 159 -17.56 6.75 64.45
N LEU A 160 -17.63 7.95 63.86
CA LEU A 160 -18.80 8.84 64.01
C LEU A 160 -20.05 8.26 63.34
N ALA A 161 -19.90 7.61 62.15
CA ALA A 161 -20.99 6.96 61.48
C ALA A 161 -21.51 5.74 62.26
N ASP A 162 -20.64 4.95 62.81
CA ASP A 162 -20.98 3.80 63.67
C ASP A 162 -21.71 4.25 64.96
N ASP A 163 -21.26 5.34 65.61
CA ASP A 163 -21.97 5.89 66.75
C ASP A 163 -23.36 6.43 66.43
N ALA A 164 -23.48 7.21 65.36
CA ALA A 164 -24.78 7.70 64.86
C ALA A 164 -25.72 6.57 64.45
N GLN A 165 -25.22 5.51 63.85
CA GLN A 165 -25.98 4.31 63.54
C GLN A 165 -26.49 3.60 64.79
N ASN A 166 -25.65 3.47 65.81
CA ASN A 166 -26.05 2.91 67.11
C ASN A 166 -27.09 3.75 67.81
N GLN A 167 -26.99 5.11 67.74
CA GLN A 167 -28.00 6.02 68.22
C GLN A 167 -29.35 5.84 67.52
N TYR A 168 -29.35 5.73 66.21
CA TYR A 168 -30.54 5.43 65.46
C TYR A 168 -31.18 4.09 65.86
N LEU A 169 -30.39 3.01 66.01
CA LEU A 169 -30.89 1.71 66.46
C LEU A 169 -31.54 1.79 67.83
N ARG A 170 -30.90 2.47 68.78
CA ARG A 170 -31.49 2.73 70.14
C ARG A 170 -32.79 3.55 70.05
N ALA A 171 -32.82 4.59 69.22
CA ALA A 171 -34.00 5.39 69.00
C ALA A 171 -35.15 4.56 68.43
N LYS A 172 -34.85 3.65 67.45
CA LYS A 172 -35.78 2.73 66.86
C LYS A 172 -36.44 1.81 67.90
N GLU A 173 -35.65 1.25 68.81
CA GLU A 173 -36.17 0.43 69.94
C GLU A 173 -37.02 1.25 70.93
N LEU A 174 -36.66 2.48 71.19
CA LEU A 174 -37.40 3.36 72.10
C LEU A 174 -38.72 3.79 71.48
N VAL A 175 -38.81 4.05 70.16
CA VAL A 175 -40.10 4.34 69.47
C VAL A 175 -40.98 3.11 69.54
N ALA A 176 -40.46 1.92 69.37
CA ALA A 176 -41.27 0.68 69.44
C ALA A 176 -41.90 0.47 70.79
N LYS A 177 -41.28 1.04 71.86
CA LYS A 177 -41.77 1.07 73.25
C LYS A 177 -42.53 2.35 73.58
N ASN A 178 -42.81 3.26 72.60
CA ASN A 178 -43.45 4.58 72.78
C ASN A 178 -42.75 5.55 73.77
N PHE A 179 -41.44 5.41 73.92
CA PHE A 179 -40.66 6.33 74.85
C PHE A 179 -40.17 7.59 74.09
N ILE A 180 -40.09 7.63 72.79
CA ILE A 180 -39.75 8.84 72.04
C ILE A 180 -40.68 8.98 70.81
N SER A 181 -40.76 10.23 70.30
CA SER A 181 -41.64 10.57 69.13
C SER A 181 -41.07 10.02 67.81
N LYS A 182 -41.92 9.86 66.84
CA LYS A 182 -41.50 9.51 65.44
C LYS A 182 -40.56 10.56 64.90
N ALA A 183 -40.73 11.85 65.19
CA ALA A 183 -39.86 12.91 64.78
C ALA A 183 -38.42 12.76 65.35
N GLY A 184 -38.29 12.25 66.57
CA GLY A 184 -36.97 11.94 67.20
C GLY A 184 -36.26 10.78 66.48
N LEU A 185 -37.01 9.75 66.00
CA LEU A 185 -36.46 8.70 65.23
C LEU A 185 -35.99 9.19 63.83
N GLU A 186 -36.83 10.02 63.16
CA GLU A 186 -36.49 10.59 61.86
C GLU A 186 -35.20 11.46 61.95
N THR A 187 -35.07 12.26 63.01
CA THR A 187 -33.85 13.04 63.26
C THR A 187 -32.62 12.14 63.46
N SER A 188 -32.74 11.06 64.24
CA SER A 188 -31.67 10.10 64.45
C SER A 188 -31.30 9.36 63.14
N LEU A 189 -32.31 9.03 62.33
CA LEU A 189 -32.08 8.43 61.00
C LEU A 189 -31.35 9.41 60.04
N ALA A 190 -31.76 10.67 60.03
CA ALA A 190 -31.12 11.69 59.20
C ALA A 190 -29.66 11.89 59.59
N ASN A 191 -29.39 11.95 60.92
CA ASN A 191 -28.01 12.05 61.42
C ASN A 191 -27.16 10.83 61.06
N ALA A 192 -27.69 9.61 61.21
CA ALA A 192 -26.98 8.38 60.81
C ALA A 192 -26.66 8.36 59.32
N LYS A 193 -27.63 8.72 58.46
CA LYS A 193 -27.41 8.82 57.02
C LYS A 193 -26.35 9.88 56.65
N SER A 194 -26.38 11.03 57.32
CA SER A 194 -25.39 12.10 57.09
C SER A 194 -23.98 11.66 57.51
N ALA A 195 -23.83 11.07 58.69
CA ALA A 195 -22.52 10.57 59.13
C ALA A 195 -22.01 9.45 58.25
N GLN A 196 -22.89 8.52 57.80
CA GLN A 196 -22.52 7.46 56.85
C GLN A 196 -22.08 8.01 55.50
N ALA A 197 -22.74 9.07 55.01
CA ALA A 197 -22.34 9.72 53.75
C ALA A 197 -20.96 10.40 53.88
N ALA A 198 -20.68 11.03 55.04
CA ALA A 198 -19.37 11.61 55.32
C ALA A 198 -18.27 10.55 55.41
N ALA A 199 -18.51 9.41 56.06
CA ALA A 199 -17.56 8.30 56.10
C ALA A 199 -17.29 7.71 54.70
N ARG A 200 -18.34 7.55 53.88
CA ARG A 200 -18.19 7.07 52.50
C ARG A 200 -17.41 8.05 51.62
N SER A 201 -17.60 9.37 51.83
CA SER A 201 -16.78 10.37 51.09
C SER A 201 -15.30 10.26 51.45
N ALA A 202 -14.97 10.04 52.73
CA ALA A 202 -13.58 9.83 53.16
C ALA A 202 -13.00 8.49 52.67
N GLU A 203 -13.82 7.44 52.57
CA GLU A 203 -13.41 6.17 51.98
C GLU A 203 -13.02 6.33 50.51
N VAL A 204 -13.82 7.06 49.72
CA VAL A 204 -13.52 7.36 48.32
C VAL A 204 -12.22 8.17 48.23
N GLN A 205 -12.03 9.18 49.11
CA GLN A 205 -10.81 9.97 49.16
C GLN A 205 -9.58 9.08 49.41
N LEU A 206 -9.64 8.20 50.41
CA LEU A 206 -8.58 7.22 50.70
C LEU A 206 -8.31 6.26 49.55
N SER A 207 -9.35 5.91 48.78
CA SER A 207 -9.21 5.00 47.60
C SER A 207 -8.33 5.62 46.50
N PHE A 208 -8.25 6.94 46.41
CA PHE A 208 -7.44 7.65 45.43
C PHE A 208 -5.94 7.56 45.71
N ASP A 209 -5.55 7.24 46.96
CA ASP A 209 -4.14 6.99 47.30
C ASP A 209 -3.64 5.63 46.79
N SER A 210 -4.55 4.74 46.41
CA SER A 210 -4.24 3.45 45.80
C SER A 210 -4.48 3.48 44.30
N ILE A 211 -3.45 3.77 43.53
CA ILE A 211 -3.55 3.91 42.06
C ILE A 211 -3.46 2.54 41.40
N ARG A 212 -4.52 2.16 40.65
CA ARG A 212 -4.66 0.86 40.00
C ARG A 212 -4.76 1.00 38.48
N SER A 213 -4.42 -0.07 37.78
CA SER A 213 -4.58 -0.12 36.35
C SER A 213 -6.06 -0.24 35.95
N PRO A 214 -6.57 0.59 35.02
CA PRO A 214 -7.93 0.48 34.50
C PRO A 214 -8.04 -0.52 33.34
N ILE A 215 -6.90 -0.99 32.79
CA ILE A 215 -6.85 -1.89 31.64
C ILE A 215 -5.75 -2.93 31.80
N ASN A 216 -5.88 -4.04 31.05
CA ASN A 216 -4.79 -4.96 30.85
C ASN A 216 -3.83 -4.42 29.81
N GLY A 217 -2.53 -4.45 30.07
CA GLY A 217 -1.54 -3.94 29.12
C GLY A 217 -0.12 -4.01 29.64
N ARG A 218 0.77 -3.33 28.96
CA ARG A 218 2.16 -3.20 29.35
C ARG A 218 2.43 -1.78 29.84
N ALA A 219 3.06 -1.66 31.00
CA ALA A 219 3.52 -0.40 31.52
C ALA A 219 4.67 0.15 30.67
N GLY A 220 4.64 1.44 30.41
CA GLY A 220 5.75 2.17 29.80
C GLY A 220 6.84 2.47 30.81
N ILE A 221 7.55 3.57 30.61
CA ILE A 221 8.56 4.07 31.55
C ILE A 221 7.85 4.75 32.70
N VAL A 222 8.22 4.40 33.93
CA VAL A 222 7.73 5.02 35.16
C VAL A 222 8.47 6.33 35.35
N ASN A 223 7.74 7.44 35.41
CA ASN A 223 8.30 8.80 35.49
C ASN A 223 8.38 9.36 36.92
N VAL A 224 8.09 8.55 37.91
CA VAL A 224 8.05 8.97 39.33
C VAL A 224 8.89 8.06 40.19
N PHE A 225 9.37 8.57 41.31
CA PHE A 225 10.18 7.83 42.27
C PHE A 225 9.52 7.86 43.66
N PRO A 226 9.80 6.91 44.56
CA PRO A 226 9.38 6.98 45.94
C PRO A 226 9.88 8.29 46.57
N GLY A 227 8.97 9.03 47.26
CA GLY A 227 9.24 10.35 47.81
C GLY A 227 8.92 11.53 46.88
N SER A 228 8.60 11.28 45.59
CA SER A 228 8.17 12.34 44.68
C SER A 228 6.78 12.86 45.06
N LEU A 229 6.60 14.17 45.04
CA LEU A 229 5.29 14.80 45.15
C LEU A 229 4.60 14.76 43.80
N VAL A 230 3.44 14.14 43.72
CA VAL A 230 2.59 14.08 42.51
C VAL A 230 1.37 14.97 42.72
N GLN A 231 0.95 15.66 41.66
CA GLN A 231 -0.15 16.61 41.71
C GLN A 231 -1.30 16.17 40.86
N ALA A 232 -2.51 16.29 41.35
CA ALA A 232 -3.72 16.14 40.53
C ALA A 232 -3.72 17.23 39.44
N SER A 233 -3.40 16.86 38.19
CA SER A 233 -3.35 17.82 37.09
C SER A 233 -4.76 18.15 36.61
N ASN A 234 -5.27 19.30 37.01
CA ASN A 234 -6.31 19.97 36.25
C ASN A 234 -5.64 20.63 35.05
N VAL A 235 -5.59 19.90 33.90
CA VAL A 235 -5.21 20.52 32.64
C VAL A 235 -6.36 21.38 32.17
N VAL A 236 -6.37 22.65 32.59
CA VAL A 236 -7.09 23.70 31.87
C VAL A 236 -6.30 23.91 30.60
N THR A 237 -6.79 23.37 29.49
CA THR A 237 -6.27 23.61 28.12
C THR A 237 -6.58 25.06 27.76
N THR A 238 -5.74 26.00 28.18
CA THR A 238 -5.67 27.30 27.51
C THR A 238 -4.98 27.07 26.17
N ALA A 239 -5.77 27.16 25.10
CA ALA A 239 -5.36 27.01 23.73
C ALA A 239 -4.45 28.15 23.26
N THR A 240 -3.26 28.30 23.83
CA THR A 240 -2.29 29.29 23.35
C THR A 240 -0.86 28.89 23.69
N SER A 241 -0.38 27.78 23.17
CA SER A 241 1.04 27.59 22.83
C SER A 241 1.26 26.26 22.13
N SER A 242 1.60 26.35 20.86
CA SER A 242 2.16 25.29 20.05
C SER A 242 3.60 25.00 20.49
N THR A 243 3.78 24.31 21.60
CA THR A 243 5.10 23.80 21.98
C THR A 243 4.88 22.44 22.65
N ALA A 244 5.62 21.47 22.19
CA ALA A 244 5.68 20.08 22.60
C ALA A 244 4.98 19.77 23.94
N THR A 245 3.89 19.04 23.86
CA THR A 245 3.21 18.49 25.02
C THR A 245 4.11 17.47 25.69
N SER A 246 5.01 17.91 26.53
CA SER A 246 5.54 17.07 27.57
C SER A 246 4.33 16.58 28.35
N SER A 247 4.19 15.30 28.56
CA SER A 247 3.15 14.67 29.39
C SER A 247 3.39 15.05 30.86
N VAL A 248 3.16 16.34 31.19
CA VAL A 248 3.29 16.88 32.52
C VAL A 248 2.22 16.20 33.38
N GLY A 249 2.63 15.33 34.28
CA GLY A 249 1.77 14.71 35.28
C GLY A 249 1.39 13.22 35.03
N SER A 250 1.79 12.59 33.98
CA SER A 250 1.61 11.12 33.84
C SER A 250 2.67 10.39 34.67
N MET A 251 2.24 9.50 35.56
CA MET A 251 3.13 8.65 36.36
C MET A 251 3.66 7.48 35.50
N VAL A 252 2.81 6.89 34.70
CA VAL A 252 3.11 5.83 33.76
C VAL A 252 2.02 5.79 32.70
N THR A 253 2.38 5.41 31.47
CA THR A 253 1.42 5.12 30.39
C THR A 253 1.26 3.62 30.28
N ILE A 254 0.03 3.11 30.30
CA ILE A 254 -0.27 1.70 30.09
C ILE A 254 -0.83 1.54 28.68
N THR A 255 -0.23 0.64 27.91
CA THR A 255 -0.61 0.38 26.53
C THR A 255 -1.06 -1.06 26.36
N GLN A 256 -2.25 -1.26 25.85
CA GLN A 256 -2.75 -2.58 25.48
C GLN A 256 -2.07 -3.02 24.17
N LEU A 257 -1.24 -4.05 24.24
CA LEU A 257 -0.49 -4.58 23.10
C LEU A 257 -1.15 -5.81 22.47
N ASN A 258 -2.03 -6.51 23.18
CA ASN A 258 -2.76 -7.67 22.68
C ASN A 258 -4.25 -7.60 23.06
N PRO A 259 -5.18 -7.63 22.11
CA PRO A 259 -4.94 -7.50 20.68
C PRO A 259 -4.45 -6.10 20.28
N ILE A 260 -3.76 -5.99 19.13
CA ILE A 260 -3.29 -4.73 18.55
C ILE A 260 -4.06 -4.44 17.27
N ASN A 261 -4.15 -3.17 16.90
CA ASN A 261 -4.85 -2.76 15.70
C ASN A 261 -3.86 -2.21 14.66
N VAL A 262 -4.21 -2.32 13.38
CA VAL A 262 -3.61 -1.54 12.31
C VAL A 262 -4.64 -0.55 11.80
N GLN A 263 -4.25 0.70 11.67
CA GLN A 263 -5.06 1.76 11.07
C GLN A 263 -4.47 2.12 9.71
N PHE A 264 -5.30 2.09 8.68
CA PHE A 264 -4.92 2.40 7.31
C PHE A 264 -6.05 3.14 6.61
N VAL A 265 -5.77 3.69 5.43
CA VAL A 265 -6.74 4.44 4.63
C VAL A 265 -7.00 3.74 3.31
N ILE A 266 -8.26 3.78 2.87
CA ILE A 266 -8.71 3.20 1.61
C ILE A 266 -9.34 4.31 0.78
N PRO A 267 -8.99 4.44 -0.52
CA PRO A 267 -9.59 5.41 -1.41
C PRO A 267 -11.11 5.24 -1.53
N GLU A 268 -11.83 6.34 -1.68
CA GLU A 268 -13.30 6.35 -1.80
C GLU A 268 -13.82 5.44 -2.91
N LYS A 269 -13.10 5.34 -4.03
CA LYS A 269 -13.47 4.51 -5.18
C LYS A 269 -13.62 3.01 -4.83
N ASP A 270 -12.91 2.53 -3.81
CA ASP A 270 -12.87 1.12 -3.42
C ASP A 270 -13.86 0.79 -2.28
N ILE A 271 -14.53 1.81 -1.71
CA ILE A 271 -15.49 1.66 -0.61
C ILE A 271 -16.71 0.83 -0.99
N PRO A 272 -17.39 1.03 -2.16
CA PRO A 272 -18.59 0.30 -2.50
C PRO A 272 -18.39 -1.22 -2.44
N ILE A 273 -17.26 -1.71 -2.94
CA ILE A 273 -16.90 -3.13 -2.94
C ILE A 273 -16.79 -3.68 -1.52
N LEU A 274 -16.22 -2.88 -0.61
CA LEU A 274 -16.05 -3.29 0.79
C LEU A 274 -17.37 -3.34 1.55
N LEU A 275 -18.26 -2.37 1.29
CA LEU A 275 -19.57 -2.33 1.94
C LEU A 275 -20.47 -3.45 1.47
N GLU A 276 -20.47 -3.81 0.17
CA GLU A 276 -21.22 -4.95 -0.37
C GLU A 276 -20.82 -6.25 0.35
N ASN A 277 -19.51 -6.52 0.48
CA ASN A 277 -19.05 -7.73 1.16
C ASN A 277 -19.29 -7.74 2.68
N GLN A 278 -19.29 -6.57 3.30
CA GLN A 278 -19.64 -6.47 4.72
C GLN A 278 -21.13 -6.76 4.96
N LEU A 279 -22.00 -6.42 4.01
CA LEU A 279 -23.43 -6.74 4.07
C LEU A 279 -23.68 -8.24 3.92
N ASP A 280 -22.86 -8.94 3.15
CA ASP A 280 -22.91 -10.40 2.99
C ASP A 280 -22.44 -11.17 4.24
N GLY A 281 -21.94 -10.46 5.26
CA GLY A 281 -21.60 -11.02 6.57
C GLY A 281 -20.25 -11.76 6.60
N GLU A 282 -19.46 -11.73 5.54
CA GLU A 282 -18.13 -12.31 5.53
C GLU A 282 -17.12 -11.35 6.18
N PRO A 283 -16.32 -11.83 7.17
CA PRO A 283 -15.31 -11.00 7.81
C PRO A 283 -14.18 -10.68 6.82
N LEU A 284 -14.01 -9.41 6.49
CA LEU A 284 -12.92 -8.94 5.66
C LEU A 284 -11.56 -9.25 6.31
N THR A 285 -10.74 -10.04 5.62
CA THR A 285 -9.43 -10.47 6.12
C THR A 285 -8.34 -9.51 5.65
N VAL A 286 -7.44 -9.17 6.56
CA VAL A 286 -6.27 -8.33 6.25
C VAL A 286 -4.98 -9.12 6.48
N LYS A 287 -4.04 -8.94 5.59
CA LYS A 287 -2.67 -9.40 5.72
C LYS A 287 -1.77 -8.21 5.95
N VAL A 288 -1.09 -8.19 7.09
CA VAL A 288 -0.27 -7.06 7.52
C VAL A 288 1.19 -7.48 7.52
N THR A 289 2.01 -6.76 6.81
CA THR A 289 3.45 -6.98 6.69
C THR A 289 4.19 -5.81 7.32
N VAL A 290 5.06 -6.12 8.29
CA VAL A 290 5.84 -5.12 9.03
C VAL A 290 7.33 -5.29 8.73
N GLY A 291 8.01 -4.17 8.50
CA GLY A 291 9.43 -4.10 8.20
C GLY A 291 9.76 -4.26 6.71
N ASP A 292 10.92 -3.73 6.30
CA ASP A 292 11.35 -3.67 4.89
C ASP A 292 11.61 -5.05 4.26
N SER A 293 11.94 -6.05 5.05
CA SER A 293 12.27 -7.39 4.53
C SER A 293 11.06 -8.26 4.22
N GLY A 294 9.82 -7.79 4.47
CA GLY A 294 8.59 -8.54 4.17
C GLY A 294 8.43 -9.88 4.89
N LYS A 295 9.33 -10.23 5.79
CA LYS A 295 9.41 -11.56 6.42
C LYS A 295 8.38 -11.80 7.53
N ARG A 296 7.86 -10.73 8.14
CA ARG A 296 6.89 -10.86 9.23
C ARG A 296 5.52 -10.44 8.74
N THR A 297 4.69 -11.44 8.52
CA THR A 297 3.31 -11.26 8.06
C THR A 297 2.36 -11.74 9.13
N TYR A 298 1.37 -10.92 9.43
CA TYR A 298 0.32 -11.19 10.40
C TYR A 298 -1.02 -11.18 9.68
N GLN A 299 -1.93 -12.00 10.15
CA GLN A 299 -3.30 -12.01 9.65
C GLN A 299 -4.22 -11.38 10.70
N GLY A 300 -5.15 -10.59 10.23
CA GLY A 300 -6.14 -9.92 11.07
C GLY A 300 -7.49 -9.84 10.39
N LYS A 301 -8.45 -9.25 11.10
CA LYS A 301 -9.81 -9.02 10.59
C LYS A 301 -10.12 -7.53 10.68
N VAL A 302 -10.85 -7.01 9.70
CA VAL A 302 -11.38 -5.64 9.77
C VAL A 302 -12.32 -5.56 10.95
N LEU A 303 -12.07 -4.61 11.84
CA LEU A 303 -12.89 -4.32 13.01
C LEU A 303 -13.96 -3.30 12.67
N VAL A 304 -13.54 -2.22 12.03
CA VAL A 304 -14.43 -1.09 11.70
C VAL A 304 -13.92 -0.33 10.47
N ILE A 305 -14.85 0.04 9.62
CA ILE A 305 -14.67 1.02 8.56
C ILE A 305 -15.30 2.31 9.08
N ASP A 306 -14.59 3.42 9.04
CA ASP A 306 -15.08 4.71 9.50
C ASP A 306 -16.34 5.10 8.70
N ASN A 307 -17.28 5.77 9.34
CA ASN A 307 -18.51 6.22 8.72
C ASN A 307 -18.36 7.58 8.00
N GLN A 308 -17.16 8.15 8.01
CA GLN A 308 -16.87 9.44 7.41
C GLN A 308 -15.69 9.35 6.46
N VAL A 309 -15.89 9.90 5.25
CA VAL A 309 -14.82 10.11 4.28
C VAL A 309 -14.05 11.36 4.67
N ASP A 310 -12.72 11.29 4.70
CA ASP A 310 -11.88 12.46 4.87
C ASP A 310 -11.78 13.21 3.53
N PRO A 311 -12.37 14.42 3.41
CA PRO A 311 -12.45 15.13 2.13
C PRO A 311 -11.07 15.65 1.67
N SER A 312 -10.09 15.76 2.57
CA SER A 312 -8.76 16.25 2.22
C SER A 312 -7.95 15.25 1.40
N ILE A 313 -8.20 13.96 1.60
CA ILE A 313 -7.49 12.85 0.95
C ILE A 313 -8.41 11.93 0.15
N ALA A 314 -9.73 12.20 0.11
CA ALA A 314 -10.76 11.37 -0.52
C ALA A 314 -10.61 9.88 -0.14
N ALA A 315 -10.48 9.60 1.15
CA ALA A 315 -10.26 8.25 1.67
C ALA A 315 -11.00 8.03 2.99
N VAL A 316 -11.26 6.76 3.33
CA VAL A 316 -11.86 6.32 4.58
C VAL A 316 -10.84 5.61 5.43
N ARG A 317 -10.87 5.87 6.73
CA ARG A 317 -10.04 5.16 7.71
C ARG A 317 -10.65 3.80 8.03
N VAL A 318 -9.79 2.81 8.07
CA VAL A 318 -10.15 1.44 8.43
C VAL A 318 -9.25 1.00 9.56
N LYS A 319 -9.85 0.33 10.54
CA LYS A 319 -9.11 -0.36 11.62
C LYS A 319 -9.30 -1.86 11.47
N ALA A 320 -8.22 -2.59 11.52
CA ALA A 320 -8.23 -4.04 11.59
C ALA A 320 -7.51 -4.54 12.84
N GLN A 321 -8.04 -5.57 13.45
CA GLN A 321 -7.50 -6.18 14.66
C GLN A 321 -6.60 -7.35 14.29
N ILE A 322 -5.45 -7.41 14.97
CA ILE A 322 -4.42 -8.43 14.78
C ILE A 322 -4.08 -9.03 16.15
N PRO A 323 -4.02 -10.35 16.30
CA PRO A 323 -3.48 -10.98 17.50
C PRO A 323 -1.97 -10.69 17.58
N ASN A 324 -1.49 -10.34 18.76
CA ASN A 324 -0.09 -10.00 19.04
C ASN A 324 0.43 -10.74 20.28
N ASP A 325 0.22 -12.05 20.33
CA ASP A 325 0.57 -12.86 21.49
C ASP A 325 2.07 -12.82 21.82
N ALA A 326 2.92 -12.72 20.80
CA ALA A 326 4.36 -12.58 20.98
C ALA A 326 4.83 -11.15 21.29
N MET A 327 3.93 -10.15 21.37
CA MET A 327 4.21 -8.74 21.64
C MET A 327 5.31 -8.13 20.76
N THR A 328 5.43 -8.63 19.53
CA THR A 328 6.45 -8.17 18.56
C THR A 328 6.04 -6.93 17.80
N LEU A 329 4.73 -6.64 17.75
CA LEU A 329 4.17 -5.45 17.15
C LEU A 329 4.08 -4.35 18.21
N LEU A 330 4.63 -3.19 17.88
CA LEU A 330 4.59 -2.01 18.74
C LEU A 330 3.80 -0.89 18.06
N PRO A 331 3.01 -0.11 18.83
CA PRO A 331 2.34 1.07 18.30
C PRO A 331 3.34 2.05 17.67
N GLY A 332 2.93 2.71 16.60
CA GLY A 332 3.75 3.65 15.84
C GLY A 332 4.55 3.02 14.69
N GLN A 333 4.61 1.70 14.57
CA GLN A 333 5.27 1.04 13.46
C GLN A 333 4.45 1.18 12.17
N PHE A 334 5.14 1.41 11.05
CA PHE A 334 4.52 1.37 9.73
C PHE A 334 4.33 -0.07 9.26
N ALA A 335 3.23 -0.30 8.59
CA ALA A 335 2.87 -1.60 8.06
C ALA A 335 2.28 -1.49 6.66
N ARG A 336 2.60 -2.45 5.81
CA ARG A 336 1.90 -2.65 4.54
C ARG A 336 0.72 -3.58 4.79
N VAL A 337 -0.45 -3.14 4.38
CA VAL A 337 -1.72 -3.84 4.56
C VAL A 337 -2.22 -4.28 3.21
N SER A 338 -2.50 -5.57 3.08
CA SER A 338 -3.17 -6.15 1.91
C SER A 338 -4.54 -6.64 2.38
N LEU A 339 -5.59 -5.93 2.01
CA LEU A 339 -6.98 -6.24 2.34
C LEU A 339 -7.57 -7.08 1.20
N VAL A 340 -8.07 -8.27 1.50
CA VAL A 340 -8.88 -9.06 0.57
C VAL A 340 -10.30 -8.50 0.61
N ALA A 341 -10.63 -7.74 -0.43
CA ALA A 341 -11.92 -7.04 -0.50
C ALA A 341 -13.04 -7.95 -1.00
N SER A 342 -12.76 -8.79 -2.01
CA SER A 342 -13.76 -9.68 -2.63
C SER A 342 -13.05 -10.75 -3.44
N ASP A 343 -13.76 -11.81 -3.77
CA ASP A 343 -13.33 -12.80 -4.73
C ASP A 343 -14.06 -12.58 -6.06
N LEU A 344 -13.34 -12.17 -7.10
CA LEU A 344 -13.86 -12.06 -8.45
C LEU A 344 -14.09 -13.47 -9.01
N LYS A 345 -15.34 -13.93 -8.95
CA LYS A 345 -15.77 -15.20 -9.52
C LYS A 345 -15.81 -15.06 -11.05
N ASP A 346 -15.46 -16.13 -11.80
CA ASP A 346 -15.46 -16.16 -13.26
C ASP A 346 -14.52 -15.12 -13.95
N ALA A 347 -13.46 -14.70 -13.29
CA ALA A 347 -12.49 -13.75 -13.86
C ALA A 347 -11.71 -14.39 -15.02
N LEU A 348 -11.68 -13.72 -16.16
CA LEU A 348 -10.84 -14.11 -17.32
C LEU A 348 -9.43 -13.56 -17.10
N VAL A 349 -8.49 -14.45 -16.85
CA VAL A 349 -7.12 -14.09 -16.46
C VAL A 349 -6.17 -14.32 -17.61
N VAL A 350 -5.40 -13.28 -17.94
CA VAL A 350 -4.33 -13.35 -18.94
C VAL A 350 -3.04 -12.76 -18.36
N PRO A 351 -1.85 -13.22 -18.76
CA PRO A 351 -0.62 -12.54 -18.39
C PRO A 351 -0.63 -11.09 -18.88
N SER A 352 -0.24 -10.14 -18.04
CA SER A 352 -0.25 -8.71 -18.39
C SER A 352 0.60 -8.40 -19.62
N GLN A 353 1.62 -9.22 -19.86
CA GLN A 353 2.43 -9.14 -21.07
C GLN A 353 1.66 -9.50 -22.37
N ALA A 354 0.48 -10.12 -22.33
CA ALA A 354 -0.32 -10.40 -23.53
C ALA A 354 -1.06 -9.14 -24.04
N ILE A 355 -1.23 -8.13 -23.20
CA ILE A 355 -1.96 -6.92 -23.51
C ILE A 355 -1.09 -5.99 -24.37
N VAL A 356 -1.68 -5.44 -25.41
CA VAL A 356 -1.07 -4.44 -26.30
C VAL A 356 -1.76 -3.10 -26.06
N ILE A 357 -0.96 -2.08 -25.76
CA ILE A 357 -1.45 -0.72 -25.57
C ILE A 357 -1.29 0.05 -26.87
N ASN A 358 -2.38 0.55 -27.43
CA ASN A 358 -2.42 1.37 -28.64
C ASN A 358 -3.04 2.73 -28.33
N PRO A 359 -2.84 3.76 -29.18
CA PRO A 359 -3.51 5.04 -29.04
C PRO A 359 -5.05 4.97 -29.04
N ARG A 360 -5.60 3.88 -29.58
CA ARG A 360 -7.06 3.63 -29.62
C ARG A 360 -7.59 2.82 -28.43
N GLY A 361 -6.73 2.38 -27.51
CA GLY A 361 -7.09 1.57 -26.35
C GLY A 361 -6.23 0.34 -26.16
N ARG A 362 -6.64 -0.51 -25.22
CA ARG A 362 -5.98 -1.79 -24.92
C ARG A 362 -6.61 -2.89 -25.78
N LEU A 363 -5.80 -3.79 -26.31
CA LEU A 363 -6.27 -4.94 -27.07
C LEU A 363 -5.41 -6.17 -26.80
N VAL A 364 -5.96 -7.33 -27.09
CA VAL A 364 -5.24 -8.61 -27.15
C VAL A 364 -5.39 -9.22 -28.53
N TYR A 365 -4.40 -10.02 -28.93
CA TYR A 365 -4.51 -10.84 -30.12
C TYR A 365 -5.00 -12.23 -29.73
N THR A 366 -6.11 -12.66 -30.33
CA THR A 366 -6.62 -14.03 -30.23
C THR A 366 -6.36 -14.79 -31.50
N VAL A 367 -6.24 -16.10 -31.39
CA VAL A 367 -6.06 -16.99 -32.55
C VAL A 367 -7.40 -17.63 -32.87
N ASP A 368 -7.90 -17.39 -34.09
CA ASP A 368 -9.14 -18.00 -34.59
C ASP A 368 -8.92 -19.48 -34.95
N LYS A 369 -10.00 -20.22 -35.19
CA LYS A 369 -9.99 -21.64 -35.59
C LYS A 369 -9.17 -21.89 -36.88
N ASP A 370 -9.06 -20.88 -37.77
CA ASP A 370 -8.27 -20.90 -38.98
C ASP A 370 -6.77 -20.59 -38.76
N GLY A 371 -6.32 -20.40 -37.55
CA GLY A 371 -4.94 -20.03 -37.23
C GLY A 371 -4.58 -18.59 -37.60
N LYS A 372 -5.55 -17.70 -37.71
CA LYS A 372 -5.34 -16.27 -37.99
C LYS A 372 -5.40 -15.45 -36.73
N ALA A 373 -4.54 -14.43 -36.62
CA ALA A 373 -4.57 -13.47 -35.53
C ALA A 373 -5.74 -12.49 -35.69
N VAL A 374 -6.59 -12.38 -34.67
CA VAL A 374 -7.69 -11.42 -34.58
C VAL A 374 -7.40 -10.49 -33.40
N SER A 375 -7.52 -9.18 -33.60
CA SER A 375 -7.39 -8.21 -32.53
C SER A 375 -8.75 -8.00 -31.87
N LYS A 376 -8.86 -8.27 -30.56
CA LYS A 376 -10.06 -7.99 -29.77
C LYS A 376 -9.76 -6.84 -28.80
N PRO A 377 -10.58 -5.78 -28.77
CA PRO A 377 -10.46 -4.75 -27.75
C PRO A 377 -10.81 -5.33 -26.40
N VAL A 378 -10.02 -4.98 -25.36
CA VAL A 378 -10.24 -5.47 -24.00
C VAL A 378 -10.19 -4.33 -23.01
N ASN A 379 -10.98 -4.48 -21.93
CA ASN A 379 -10.90 -3.60 -20.78
C ASN A 379 -10.22 -4.37 -19.64
N VAL A 380 -9.17 -3.77 -19.05
CA VAL A 380 -8.48 -4.32 -17.88
C VAL A 380 -9.21 -3.84 -16.65
N VAL A 381 -9.79 -4.77 -15.92
CA VAL A 381 -10.54 -4.51 -14.68
C VAL A 381 -9.58 -4.47 -13.49
N TYR A 382 -8.64 -5.43 -13.43
CA TYR A 382 -7.75 -5.59 -12.30
C TYR A 382 -6.43 -6.26 -12.71
N GLU A 383 -5.33 -5.87 -12.05
CA GLU A 383 -4.01 -6.48 -12.26
C GLU A 383 -3.53 -7.13 -10.97
N TYR A 384 -3.13 -8.40 -11.05
CA TYR A 384 -2.72 -9.19 -9.90
C TYR A 384 -1.54 -10.12 -10.23
N GLN A 385 -0.44 -9.98 -9.51
CA GLN A 385 0.76 -10.84 -9.63
C GLN A 385 1.26 -11.06 -11.07
N GLY A 386 1.28 -9.99 -11.88
CA GLY A 386 1.73 -10.08 -13.27
C GLY A 386 0.69 -10.65 -14.25
N ASN A 387 -0.52 -10.93 -13.76
CA ASN A 387 -1.68 -11.27 -14.57
C ASN A 387 -2.68 -10.13 -14.55
N SER A 388 -3.49 -10.03 -15.61
CA SER A 388 -4.56 -9.04 -15.71
C SER A 388 -5.91 -9.76 -15.87
N VAL A 389 -6.88 -9.31 -15.09
CA VAL A 389 -8.28 -9.67 -15.28
C VAL A 389 -8.83 -8.75 -16.35
N ILE A 390 -9.34 -9.33 -17.45
CA ILE A 390 -9.84 -8.58 -18.59
C ILE A 390 -11.27 -8.96 -18.92
N THR A 391 -11.95 -8.02 -19.58
CA THR A 391 -13.26 -8.24 -20.20
C THR A 391 -13.19 -7.95 -21.69
N GLY A 392 -14.07 -8.56 -22.48
CA GLY A 392 -14.11 -8.39 -23.96
C GLY A 392 -13.61 -9.58 -24.75
N ILE A 393 -13.32 -10.70 -24.08
CA ILE A 393 -13.00 -11.99 -24.69
C ILE A 393 -13.85 -13.10 -24.06
N ASP A 394 -13.89 -14.25 -24.70
CA ASP A 394 -14.63 -15.41 -24.22
C ASP A 394 -13.71 -16.45 -23.56
N SER A 395 -14.27 -17.22 -22.62
CA SER A 395 -13.58 -18.38 -22.05
C SER A 395 -13.30 -19.39 -23.14
N GLY A 396 -12.07 -19.91 -23.19
CA GLY A 396 -11.61 -20.82 -24.24
C GLY A 396 -10.91 -20.13 -25.41
N ASP A 397 -10.92 -18.79 -25.48
CA ASP A 397 -10.14 -18.05 -26.50
C ASP A 397 -8.64 -18.28 -26.29
N ARG A 398 -7.90 -18.44 -27.39
CA ARG A 398 -6.44 -18.53 -27.36
C ARG A 398 -5.83 -17.15 -27.48
N VAL A 399 -5.25 -16.65 -26.41
CA VAL A 399 -4.61 -15.33 -26.38
C VAL A 399 -3.11 -15.46 -26.62
N VAL A 400 -2.57 -14.62 -27.49
CA VAL A 400 -1.14 -14.57 -27.82
C VAL A 400 -0.39 -13.83 -26.72
N VAL A 401 0.59 -14.49 -26.14
CA VAL A 401 1.47 -13.92 -25.10
C VAL A 401 2.75 -13.37 -25.73
N GLU A 402 3.42 -14.18 -26.56
CA GLU A 402 4.68 -13.81 -27.22
C GLU A 402 4.53 -13.75 -28.73
N GLY A 403 5.38 -12.96 -29.40
CA GLY A 403 5.35 -12.76 -30.83
C GLY A 403 4.38 -11.68 -31.33
N LYS A 404 3.67 -11.01 -30.42
CA LYS A 404 2.64 -10.00 -30.72
C LYS A 404 3.16 -8.76 -31.46
N GLN A 405 4.45 -8.41 -31.34
CA GLN A 405 5.03 -7.19 -31.95
C GLN A 405 4.96 -7.23 -33.50
N ASN A 406 4.99 -8.41 -34.06
CA ASN A 406 5.00 -8.60 -35.53
C ASN A 406 3.60 -8.97 -36.06
N LEU A 407 2.60 -9.12 -35.19
CA LEU A 407 1.26 -9.50 -35.56
C LEU A 407 0.47 -8.30 -36.11
N ARG A 408 -0.27 -8.59 -37.19
CA ARG A 408 -1.33 -7.71 -37.72
C ARG A 408 -2.62 -8.52 -37.82
N PRO A 409 -3.78 -7.90 -37.74
CA PRO A 409 -5.05 -8.58 -37.93
C PRO A 409 -5.03 -9.35 -39.26
N GLY A 410 -5.43 -10.62 -39.23
CA GLY A 410 -5.43 -11.50 -40.40
C GLY A 410 -4.11 -12.25 -40.70
N THR A 411 -3.03 -12.02 -39.95
CA THR A 411 -1.77 -12.73 -40.11
C THR A 411 -1.92 -14.21 -39.72
N ARG A 412 -1.42 -15.13 -40.54
CA ARG A 412 -1.36 -16.55 -40.20
C ARG A 412 -0.32 -16.77 -39.10
N THR A 413 -0.71 -17.50 -38.08
CA THR A 413 0.12 -17.81 -36.92
C THR A 413 0.46 -19.29 -36.88
N ARG A 414 1.60 -19.62 -36.31
CA ARG A 414 2.02 -20.97 -35.98
C ARG A 414 2.38 -21.03 -34.50
N GLU A 415 1.77 -21.93 -33.79
CA GLU A 415 2.13 -22.12 -32.35
C GLU A 415 3.56 -22.65 -32.23
N ALA A 416 4.36 -21.97 -31.40
CA ALA A 416 5.61 -22.53 -30.94
C ALA A 416 5.29 -23.72 -30.03
N LYS A 417 5.94 -24.85 -30.26
CA LYS A 417 5.87 -25.98 -29.34
C LYS A 417 6.27 -25.46 -27.95
N PRO A 418 5.46 -25.65 -26.91
CA PRO A 418 5.77 -25.08 -25.58
C PRO A 418 7.15 -25.60 -25.17
N ALA A 419 8.07 -24.65 -24.92
CA ALA A 419 9.27 -24.96 -24.19
C ALA A 419 8.84 -25.42 -22.78
N PRO A 420 9.44 -26.47 -22.22
CA PRO A 420 9.10 -26.92 -20.89
C PRO A 420 9.32 -25.76 -19.92
N SER A 421 8.27 -25.41 -19.16
CA SER A 421 8.30 -24.29 -18.22
C SER A 421 9.45 -24.51 -17.23
N ALA A 422 10.42 -23.60 -17.23
CA ALA A 422 11.48 -23.53 -16.25
C ALA A 422 10.93 -22.98 -14.92
N ASN A 423 9.96 -23.68 -14.36
CA ASN A 423 9.49 -23.43 -12.98
C ASN A 423 9.25 -24.77 -12.27
N ALA A 424 10.32 -25.60 -12.26
CA ALA A 424 10.45 -26.70 -11.35
C ALA A 424 11.44 -26.26 -10.28
N ALA A 425 10.99 -26.27 -9.04
CA ALA A 425 11.72 -25.98 -7.84
C ALA A 425 13.12 -26.64 -7.81
N PRO A 426 14.12 -26.04 -7.18
CA PRO A 426 15.36 -26.71 -6.85
C PRO A 426 15.11 -27.64 -5.68
N GLY A 427 14.81 -28.89 -5.97
CA GLY A 427 14.75 -29.97 -5.02
C GLY A 427 15.69 -31.07 -5.43
N ALA A 428 16.55 -31.45 -4.51
CA ALA A 428 17.39 -32.64 -4.47
C ALA A 428 18.70 -32.63 -5.29
N ALA A 429 19.77 -32.37 -4.58
CA ALA A 429 21.12 -32.81 -4.92
C ALA A 429 21.21 -34.36 -4.87
N PRO A 430 21.90 -34.98 -5.79
CA PRO A 430 22.36 -36.37 -5.56
C PRO A 430 23.72 -36.33 -4.83
N ALA A 431 23.73 -37.06 -3.74
CA ALA A 431 24.95 -37.46 -3.07
C ALA A 431 25.71 -38.51 -3.95
N ALA A 432 26.96 -38.31 -4.15
CA ALA A 432 27.94 -39.37 -4.43
C ALA A 432 29.35 -38.89 -4.12
N ALA A 433 29.86 -39.43 -3.07
CA ALA A 433 30.97 -40.36 -2.95
C ALA A 433 32.39 -39.78 -2.88
N ALA A 434 32.89 -39.87 -1.67
CA ALA A 434 34.15 -40.51 -1.26
C ALA A 434 35.52 -39.89 -1.69
N THR A 435 36.14 -39.28 -0.71
CA THR A 435 37.36 -39.63 0.06
C THR A 435 38.73 -39.71 -0.72
N PRO A 436 39.87 -39.65 -0.04
CA PRO A 436 40.30 -39.03 1.21
C PRO A 436 41.72 -38.40 1.16
N SER A 437 42.22 -37.95 2.31
CA SER A 437 43.65 -37.84 2.70
C SER A 437 44.36 -36.52 2.40
N ALA A 438 44.97 -35.81 3.29
CA ALA A 438 45.91 -36.11 4.31
C ALA A 438 46.27 -34.87 5.14
N ALA A 439 46.41 -35.12 6.43
CA ALA A 439 47.52 -34.69 7.33
C ALA A 439 47.71 -33.20 7.71
N VAL A 440 47.41 -32.98 8.95
CA VAL A 440 47.93 -32.18 10.06
C VAL A 440 49.48 -31.90 9.95
N PRO A 441 50.09 -30.79 10.49
CA PRO A 441 50.10 -30.66 11.94
C PRO A 441 49.98 -29.22 12.51
N ALA A 442 49.69 -29.28 13.79
CA ALA A 442 49.64 -28.29 14.84
C ALA A 442 50.85 -27.38 14.99
N ALA A 443 50.58 -26.19 15.52
CA ALA A 443 51.39 -25.57 16.58
C ALA A 443 50.66 -24.37 17.21
N SER A 444 50.33 -24.53 18.48
CA SER A 444 50.19 -23.49 19.51
C SER A 444 51.59 -23.30 20.15
N PRO A 445 51.88 -22.37 21.08
CA PRO A 445 51.09 -21.38 21.81
C PRO A 445 51.84 -20.05 22.17
N ALA A 446 51.18 -19.25 23.05
CA ALA A 446 51.70 -18.29 24.04
C ALA A 446 52.18 -16.91 23.52
N ALA A 447 51.88 -15.79 24.14
CA ALA A 447 51.91 -15.30 25.49
C ALA A 447 51.21 -13.94 25.55
N ALA A 448 50.31 -13.69 26.45
CA ALA A 448 50.45 -12.88 27.66
C ALA A 448 51.19 -11.53 27.52
N MET A 449 50.45 -10.44 27.74
CA MET A 449 50.81 -9.36 28.69
C MET A 449 49.71 -8.32 28.81
N ALA A 450 49.19 -8.16 30.00
CA ALA A 450 48.51 -7.00 30.55
C ALA A 450 49.60 -6.10 31.21
N PRO A 451 49.27 -5.00 31.91
CA PRO A 451 48.51 -3.79 31.67
C PRO A 451 49.36 -2.52 31.90
N GLU A 452 48.92 -1.38 31.48
CA GLU A 452 49.40 -0.12 32.04
C GLU A 452 48.33 0.95 32.06
N THR A 453 47.89 1.30 33.22
CA THR A 453 47.50 2.64 33.70
C THR A 453 48.75 3.31 34.32
N PRO A 454 48.81 4.62 34.66
CA PRO A 454 47.87 5.72 34.63
C PRO A 454 48.51 7.08 34.23
N SER A 455 47.76 8.17 34.15
CA SER A 455 48.16 9.47 34.71
C SER A 455 47.19 10.59 34.33
N ALA A 456 46.50 11.13 35.31
CA ALA A 456 46.20 12.55 35.39
C ALA A 456 47.45 13.31 35.83
N PRO A 457 47.59 14.67 35.68
CA PRO A 457 46.66 15.67 36.24
C PRO A 457 46.69 17.07 35.57
N ALA A 458 45.74 17.87 36.03
CA ALA A 458 45.85 19.26 36.51
C ALA A 458 45.65 20.46 35.55
N LYS A 459 44.65 21.26 35.93
CA LYS A 459 44.59 22.71 36.09
C LYS A 459 44.79 23.64 34.87
N LYS A 460 43.77 24.28 34.46
CA LYS A 460 43.46 25.67 34.82
C LYS A 460 41.99 25.94 34.50
#